data_a4b61f3db5015772dca14b90cbef5d8e
#
_entry.id   a4b61f3db5015772dca14b90cbef5d8e
#
_cell.length_a   1.000
_cell.length_b   1.000
_cell.length_c   1.000
_cell.angle_alpha   90.00
_cell.angle_beta   90.00
_cell.angle_gamma   90.00
#
_symmetry.space_group_name_H-M   'P 1'
#
loop_
_entity.id
_entity.type
_entity.pdbx_description
1 polymer ?
#
loop_
_entity_poly.entity_id
_entity_poly.type
_entity_poly.pdbx_seq_one_letter_code
_entity_poly.pdbx_strand_id
1 'polypeptide(L)'
;MGDQLRVVVMNSFNHDYASAFRTSLARLGLQAEVIDLPNIELADLTPGKVRHIRHLLTPSAPEQIVIFCPGIMEMFIDGPHHSVHFSVYRAWHDEGASSVLPHPWSVHAAPPRAAIAWTEKPALRAGFMGSIYDDAALVRLGRRLPRPIKRWLLTGRYLRHARMTACAYASGLPVRFALAFPRVEALEALERQAADQDDFDVRIIGTGGFTGLPDAKARYVDEMIASTYVLCPRGSENFSFRVYEAFLYGRVPVIIDTDMVLPSQIPWRDLALIIPYDGLDGVAQSIRDDYERTDAARFIARQRAALDLMQELGTGYWLDEALGGIVRMRRAARETTSACRLRPLSI
;
A
#
# COMPACT_ATOMS: atom_id res chain seq x y z
N MET A 1 -10.42 -2.40 -37.54
CA MET A 1 -9.59 -1.67 -36.59
C MET A 1 -9.43 -2.56 -35.37
N GLY A 2 -8.22 -3.02 -35.17
CA GLY A 2 -7.95 -4.16 -34.29
C GLY A 2 -8.24 -3.88 -32.82
N ASP A 3 -8.66 -4.92 -32.21
CA ASP A 3 -8.93 -5.18 -30.81
C ASP A 3 -7.70 -4.93 -29.89
N GLN A 4 -7.26 -3.69 -29.78
CA GLN A 4 -6.07 -3.38 -28.99
C GLN A 4 -6.49 -3.13 -27.55
N LEU A 5 -5.97 -3.94 -26.63
CA LEU A 5 -6.10 -3.74 -25.21
C LEU A 5 -5.48 -2.38 -24.84
N ARG A 6 -6.27 -1.48 -24.29
CA ARG A 6 -5.80 -0.19 -23.84
C ARG A 6 -5.28 -0.33 -22.41
N VAL A 7 -4.04 0.08 -22.20
CA VAL A 7 -3.41 0.09 -20.87
C VAL A 7 -3.09 1.53 -20.50
N VAL A 8 -3.60 1.96 -19.37
CA VAL A 8 -3.35 3.31 -18.85
C VAL A 8 -2.53 3.22 -17.57
N VAL A 9 -1.39 3.85 -17.56
CA VAL A 9 -0.57 4.00 -16.36
C VAL A 9 -0.75 5.40 -15.82
N MET A 10 -1.26 5.51 -14.61
CA MET A 10 -1.41 6.77 -13.93
C MET A 10 -0.18 7.06 -13.08
N ASN A 11 0.51 8.14 -13.40
CA ASN A 11 1.68 8.59 -12.67
C ASN A 11 1.31 9.77 -11.76
N SER A 12 1.29 9.57 -10.45
CA SER A 12 0.91 10.62 -9.51
C SER A 12 2.01 10.99 -8.50
N PHE A 13 2.91 10.07 -8.14
CA PHE A 13 3.85 10.29 -7.04
C PHE A 13 5.28 9.88 -7.32
N ASN A 14 5.49 8.86 -8.11
CA ASN A 14 6.80 8.24 -8.27
C ASN A 14 7.00 7.83 -9.71
N HIS A 15 7.91 8.52 -10.39
CA HIS A 15 8.23 8.26 -11.79
C HIS A 15 8.83 6.87 -12.02
N ASP A 16 9.47 6.27 -11.00
CA ASP A 16 10.17 5.00 -11.13
C ASP A 16 9.21 3.85 -11.41
N TYR A 17 8.04 3.79 -10.71
CA TYR A 17 7.09 2.73 -10.97
C TYR A 17 6.44 2.86 -12.36
N ALA A 18 6.11 4.09 -12.79
CA ALA A 18 5.53 4.30 -14.10
C ALA A 18 6.51 3.87 -15.21
N SER A 19 7.80 4.15 -15.03
CA SER A 19 8.87 3.67 -15.91
C SER A 19 8.99 2.15 -15.91
N ALA A 20 8.93 1.51 -14.74
CA ALA A 20 8.96 0.05 -14.61
C ALA A 20 7.77 -0.61 -15.31
N PHE A 21 6.56 -0.08 -15.10
CA PHE A 21 5.35 -0.57 -15.77
C PHE A 21 5.42 -0.43 -17.29
N ARG A 22 5.87 0.73 -17.79
CA ARG A 22 6.06 0.95 -19.23
C ARG A 22 7.04 -0.05 -19.83
N THR A 23 8.16 -0.27 -19.16
CA THR A 23 9.20 -1.21 -19.59
C THR A 23 8.68 -2.63 -19.64
N SER A 24 7.96 -3.06 -18.59
CA SER A 24 7.34 -4.38 -18.50
C SER A 24 6.28 -4.57 -19.60
N LEU A 25 5.40 -3.61 -19.80
CA LEU A 25 4.37 -3.68 -20.83
C LEU A 25 4.98 -3.71 -22.24
N ALA A 26 6.05 -2.95 -22.49
CA ALA A 26 6.78 -3.00 -23.77
C ALA A 26 7.38 -4.39 -24.03
N ARG A 27 7.94 -5.06 -23.01
CA ARG A 27 8.41 -6.45 -23.13
C ARG A 27 7.29 -7.43 -23.44
N LEU A 28 6.05 -7.14 -22.99
CA LEU A 28 4.86 -7.91 -23.32
C LEU A 28 4.24 -7.54 -24.68
N GLY A 29 4.87 -6.67 -25.45
CA GLY A 29 4.37 -6.19 -26.75
C GLY A 29 3.14 -5.27 -26.63
N LEU A 30 2.95 -4.62 -25.48
CA LEU A 30 1.86 -3.70 -25.22
C LEU A 30 2.35 -2.26 -25.18
N GLN A 31 1.54 -1.35 -25.71
CA GLN A 31 1.76 0.09 -25.53
C GLN A 31 0.91 0.59 -24.38
N ALA A 32 1.55 1.29 -23.46
CA ALA A 32 0.88 1.96 -22.35
C ALA A 32 0.71 3.45 -22.68
N GLU A 33 -0.50 3.94 -22.48
CA GLU A 33 -0.75 5.37 -22.37
C GLU A 33 -0.40 5.79 -20.94
N VAL A 34 0.55 6.73 -20.80
CA VAL A 34 0.90 7.28 -19.49
C VAL A 34 0.12 8.58 -19.31
N ILE A 35 -0.70 8.62 -18.28
CA ILE A 35 -1.38 9.84 -17.85
C ILE A 35 -0.60 10.38 -16.65
N ASP A 36 0.18 11.41 -16.89
CA ASP A 36 0.81 12.17 -15.82
C ASP A 36 -0.26 13.03 -15.13
N LEU A 37 -0.61 12.62 -13.94
CA LEU A 37 -1.37 13.48 -13.03
C LEU A 37 -0.36 14.21 -12.17
N PRO A 38 0.02 15.46 -12.51
CA PRO A 38 1.00 16.18 -11.73
C PRO A 38 0.45 16.33 -10.32
N ASN A 39 1.21 15.86 -9.32
CA ASN A 39 1.04 16.03 -7.88
C ASN A 39 -0.32 16.66 -7.50
N ILE A 40 -1.41 15.99 -7.88
CA ILE A 40 -2.72 16.45 -7.47
C ILE A 40 -2.80 16.05 -6.01
N GLU A 41 -2.35 16.94 -5.15
CA GLU A 41 -2.74 16.82 -3.77
C GLU A 41 -4.26 16.75 -3.78
N LEU A 42 -4.82 15.80 -3.05
CA LEU A 42 -6.27 15.65 -2.96
C LEU A 42 -6.97 16.95 -2.52
N ALA A 43 -6.25 17.83 -1.82
CA ALA A 43 -6.67 19.17 -1.49
C ALA A 43 -6.93 20.07 -2.71
N ASP A 44 -6.30 19.78 -3.86
CA ASP A 44 -6.41 20.58 -5.08
C ASP A 44 -7.49 20.07 -6.05
N LEU A 45 -8.23 19.03 -5.70
CA LEU A 45 -9.27 18.46 -6.54
C LEU A 45 -10.50 19.36 -6.59
N THR A 46 -10.51 20.31 -7.51
CA THR A 46 -11.72 21.06 -7.85
C THR A 46 -12.70 20.18 -8.65
N PRO A 47 -14.01 20.50 -8.67
CA PRO A 47 -14.99 19.78 -9.49
C PRO A 47 -14.63 19.72 -10.99
N GLY A 48 -13.92 20.72 -11.48
CA GLY A 48 -13.41 20.76 -12.86
C GLY A 48 -12.28 19.73 -13.08
N LYS A 49 -11.32 19.68 -12.17
CA LYS A 49 -10.23 18.69 -12.21
C LYS A 49 -10.77 17.25 -12.09
N VAL A 50 -11.73 17.00 -11.19
CA VAL A 50 -12.39 15.71 -11.06
C VAL A 50 -13.06 15.29 -12.37
N ARG A 51 -13.80 16.17 -13.03
CA ARG A 51 -14.42 15.89 -14.34
C ARG A 51 -13.38 15.61 -15.41
N HIS A 52 -12.29 16.37 -15.44
CA HIS A 52 -11.20 16.15 -16.38
C HIS A 52 -10.53 14.79 -16.18
N ILE A 53 -10.20 14.42 -14.93
CA ILE A 53 -9.65 13.10 -14.59
C ILE A 53 -10.61 12.00 -15.02
N ARG A 54 -11.91 12.11 -14.70
CA ARG A 54 -12.91 11.16 -15.16
C ARG A 54 -12.92 10.99 -16.67
N HIS A 55 -12.90 12.10 -17.39
CA HIS A 55 -12.87 12.06 -18.85
C HIS A 55 -11.63 11.35 -19.40
N LEU A 56 -10.47 11.61 -18.81
CA LEU A 56 -9.22 10.92 -19.18
C LEU A 56 -9.27 9.43 -18.89
N LEU A 57 -9.93 9.03 -17.79
CA LEU A 57 -9.97 7.65 -17.30
C LEU A 57 -11.16 6.86 -17.81
N THR A 58 -12.19 7.52 -18.36
CA THR A 58 -13.36 6.82 -18.89
C THR A 58 -12.93 5.90 -20.05
N PRO A 59 -13.12 4.57 -19.89
CA PRO A 59 -12.68 3.63 -20.91
C PRO A 59 -13.43 3.89 -22.22
N SER A 60 -12.69 4.10 -23.27
CA SER A 60 -13.26 4.12 -24.64
C SER A 60 -13.60 2.72 -25.15
N ALA A 61 -13.16 1.68 -24.44
CA ALA A 61 -13.40 0.27 -24.73
C ALA A 61 -13.59 -0.53 -23.44
N PRO A 62 -14.43 -1.59 -23.43
CA PRO A 62 -14.77 -2.35 -22.22
C PRO A 62 -13.63 -3.19 -21.63
N GLU A 63 -12.43 -3.12 -22.17
CA GLU A 63 -11.31 -4.00 -21.85
C GLU A 63 -10.06 -3.26 -21.42
N GLN A 64 -10.22 -2.04 -20.97
CA GLN A 64 -9.13 -1.24 -20.50
C GLN A 64 -8.53 -1.81 -19.20
N ILE A 65 -7.22 -2.03 -19.18
CA ILE A 65 -6.47 -2.25 -17.95
C ILE A 65 -6.01 -0.88 -17.47
N VAL A 66 -6.38 -0.52 -16.26
CA VAL A 66 -5.98 0.72 -15.64
C VAL A 66 -5.05 0.41 -14.50
N ILE A 67 -3.84 0.94 -14.56
CA ILE A 67 -2.82 0.74 -13.56
C ILE A 67 -2.73 2.02 -12.73
N PHE A 68 -3.03 1.89 -11.45
CA PHE A 68 -3.05 3.01 -10.53
C PHE A 68 -1.79 3.14 -9.71
N CYS A 69 -1.53 4.37 -9.36
CA CYS A 69 -0.94 4.73 -8.09
C CYS A 69 -2.06 5.27 -7.19
N PRO A 70 -1.90 5.29 -5.96
CA PRO A 70 -2.68 4.85 -4.80
C PRO A 70 -4.21 4.87 -4.94
N GLY A 71 -4.85 4.00 -4.19
CA GLY A 71 -6.22 3.49 -4.21
C GLY A 71 -7.45 4.41 -4.35
N ILE A 72 -7.30 5.71 -4.37
CA ILE A 72 -8.44 6.65 -4.42
C ILE A 72 -8.90 6.93 -5.86
N MET A 73 -7.99 6.79 -6.82
CA MET A 73 -8.26 7.16 -8.21
C MET A 73 -9.27 6.24 -8.91
N GLU A 74 -9.45 5.01 -8.44
CA GLU A 74 -10.46 4.09 -8.95
C GLU A 74 -11.88 4.66 -8.90
N MET A 75 -12.17 5.52 -7.94
CA MET A 75 -13.47 6.18 -7.79
C MET A 75 -13.83 7.09 -8.96
N PHE A 76 -12.86 7.44 -9.79
CA PHE A 76 -13.07 8.34 -10.93
C PHE A 76 -13.28 7.59 -12.25
N ILE A 77 -13.28 6.26 -12.26
CA ILE A 77 -13.43 5.47 -13.48
C ILE A 77 -14.87 5.01 -13.63
N ASP A 78 -15.45 5.36 -14.75
CA ASP A 78 -16.76 4.88 -15.16
C ASP A 78 -16.61 3.76 -16.18
N GLY A 79 -17.39 2.70 -16.00
CA GLY A 79 -17.42 1.56 -16.94
C GLY A 79 -16.50 0.39 -16.53
N PRO A 80 -16.59 -0.73 -17.29
CA PRO A 80 -15.84 -1.94 -16.98
C PRO A 80 -14.35 -1.77 -17.28
N HIS A 81 -13.51 -2.04 -16.29
CA HIS A 81 -12.06 -1.98 -16.37
C HIS A 81 -11.44 -3.00 -15.43
N HIS A 82 -10.15 -3.26 -15.57
CA HIS A 82 -9.36 -3.98 -14.58
C HIS A 82 -8.39 -3.01 -13.91
N SER A 83 -8.51 -2.87 -12.60
CA SER A 83 -7.63 -2.00 -11.83
C SER A 83 -6.43 -2.78 -11.27
N VAL A 84 -5.27 -2.13 -11.25
CA VAL A 84 -4.09 -2.63 -10.56
C VAL A 84 -3.74 -1.67 -9.44
N HIS A 85 -3.70 -2.18 -8.22
CA HIS A 85 -3.50 -1.41 -7.01
C HIS A 85 -2.18 -1.80 -6.32
N PHE A 86 -1.66 -0.89 -5.51
CA PHE A 86 -0.66 -1.19 -4.50
C PHE A 86 -1.25 -1.18 -3.10
N SER A 87 -2.47 -0.66 -2.98
CA SER A 87 -3.21 -0.54 -1.74
C SER A 87 -4.69 -0.44 -2.04
N VAL A 88 -5.46 -1.36 -1.52
CA VAL A 88 -6.92 -1.37 -1.68
C VAL A 88 -7.59 -1.89 -0.41
N TYR A 89 -8.83 -1.46 -0.19
CA TYR A 89 -9.69 -2.01 0.86
C TYR A 89 -10.31 -3.33 0.39
N ARG A 90 -10.46 -4.31 1.30
CA ARG A 90 -11.15 -5.58 0.97
C ARG A 90 -12.54 -5.35 0.39
N ALA A 91 -13.26 -4.33 0.90
CA ALA A 91 -14.59 -3.98 0.39
C ALA A 91 -14.60 -3.51 -1.07
N TRP A 92 -13.46 -3.16 -1.64
CA TRP A 92 -13.30 -2.66 -3.02
C TRP A 92 -12.62 -3.67 -3.93
N HIS A 93 -11.95 -4.64 -3.34
CA HIS A 93 -11.25 -5.65 -4.10
C HIS A 93 -12.24 -6.63 -4.72
N ASP A 94 -12.14 -6.79 -6.03
CA ASP A 94 -12.87 -7.77 -6.83
C ASP A 94 -11.81 -8.55 -7.62
N GLU A 95 -11.57 -9.81 -7.25
CA GLU A 95 -10.55 -10.65 -7.87
C GLU A 95 -10.71 -10.80 -9.40
N GLY A 96 -11.94 -10.63 -9.91
CA GLY A 96 -12.21 -10.62 -11.34
C GLY A 96 -11.89 -9.30 -12.05
N ALA A 97 -11.84 -8.20 -11.31
CA ALA A 97 -11.71 -6.85 -11.85
C ALA A 97 -10.58 -6.02 -11.24
N SER A 98 -9.89 -6.53 -10.22
CA SER A 98 -8.75 -5.84 -9.62
C SER A 98 -7.64 -6.78 -9.19
N SER A 99 -6.40 -6.27 -9.21
CA SER A 99 -5.21 -6.95 -8.72
C SER A 99 -4.44 -6.05 -7.77
N VAL A 100 -3.83 -6.64 -6.75
CA VAL A 100 -2.95 -5.93 -5.83
C VAL A 100 -1.52 -6.42 -6.04
N LEU A 101 -0.63 -5.50 -6.36
CA LEU A 101 0.78 -5.80 -6.66
C LEU A 101 1.70 -5.23 -5.59
N PRO A 102 2.88 -5.84 -5.40
CA PRO A 102 3.95 -5.26 -4.59
C PRO A 102 4.33 -3.85 -5.08
N HIS A 103 4.73 -2.98 -4.15
CA HIS A 103 5.23 -1.65 -4.46
C HIS A 103 6.65 -1.46 -3.88
N PRO A 104 7.68 -2.07 -4.49
CA PRO A 104 9.04 -2.00 -3.99
C PRO A 104 9.70 -0.62 -4.21
N TRP A 105 9.05 0.26 -4.98
CA TRP A 105 9.55 1.60 -5.30
C TRP A 105 9.20 2.57 -4.18
N SER A 106 10.06 2.64 -3.18
CA SER A 106 9.95 3.65 -2.14
C SER A 106 10.64 4.94 -2.59
N VAL A 107 10.14 6.08 -2.13
CA VAL A 107 10.79 7.39 -2.30
C VAL A 107 12.21 7.38 -1.70
N HIS A 108 12.48 6.42 -0.84
CA HIS A 108 13.76 6.21 -0.15
C HIS A 108 14.56 5.04 -0.73
N ALA A 109 14.22 4.59 -1.93
CA ALA A 109 14.61 3.31 -2.53
C ALA A 109 16.13 3.06 -2.72
N ALA A 110 16.98 4.05 -2.62
CA ALA A 110 18.44 3.78 -2.59
C ALA A 110 18.86 3.62 -1.12
N PRO A 111 19.18 2.40 -0.65
CA PRO A 111 19.63 2.21 0.71
C PRO A 111 20.96 2.95 0.89
N PRO A 112 21.05 3.98 1.76
CA PRO A 112 22.30 4.66 2.03
C PRO A 112 23.29 3.78 2.77
N ARG A 113 22.82 2.64 3.29
CA ARG A 113 23.62 1.65 4.00
C ARG A 113 23.15 0.23 3.68
N ALA A 114 24.05 -0.72 3.77
CA ALA A 114 23.71 -2.13 3.68
C ALA A 114 22.92 -2.59 4.93
N ALA A 115 22.09 -3.58 4.75
CA ALA A 115 21.45 -4.27 5.88
C ALA A 115 22.52 -4.89 6.79
N ILE A 116 22.33 -4.78 8.10
CA ILE A 116 23.18 -5.46 9.09
C ILE A 116 22.60 -6.86 9.30
N ALA A 117 23.40 -7.87 8.95
CA ALA A 117 23.02 -9.25 9.11
C ALA A 117 22.96 -9.64 10.61
N TRP A 118 21.91 -10.35 10.96
CA TRP A 118 21.83 -11.00 12.28
C TRP A 118 22.66 -12.29 12.28
N THR A 119 23.47 -12.44 13.30
CA THR A 119 24.26 -13.68 13.57
C THR A 119 23.75 -14.44 14.80
N GLU A 120 22.89 -13.77 15.57
CA GLU A 120 22.25 -14.27 16.77
C GLU A 120 20.81 -13.76 16.86
N LYS A 121 20.07 -14.13 17.89
CA LYS A 121 18.74 -13.59 18.14
C LYS A 121 18.84 -12.10 18.42
N PRO A 122 18.20 -11.23 17.62
CA PRO A 122 18.26 -9.79 17.85
C PRO A 122 17.53 -9.41 19.17
N ALA A 123 17.84 -8.23 19.73
CA ALA A 123 17.13 -7.74 20.89
C ALA A 123 15.65 -7.48 20.58
N LEU A 124 14.78 -7.60 21.60
CA LEU A 124 13.37 -7.24 21.48
C LEU A 124 13.25 -5.70 21.40
N ARG A 125 13.21 -5.20 20.18
CA ARG A 125 13.13 -3.77 19.90
C ARG A 125 12.12 -3.48 18.80
N ALA A 126 11.18 -2.56 19.09
CA ALA A 126 10.24 -2.06 18.10
C ALA A 126 10.45 -0.57 17.83
N GLY A 127 10.51 -0.19 16.56
CA GLY A 127 10.80 1.18 16.16
C GLY A 127 9.79 1.75 15.19
N PHE A 128 9.63 3.07 15.26
CA PHE A 128 8.93 3.89 14.29
C PHE A 128 9.61 5.25 14.19
N MET A 129 9.87 5.71 12.98
CA MET A 129 10.25 7.09 12.70
C MET A 129 9.43 7.61 11.52
N GLY A 130 8.74 8.74 11.68
CA GLY A 130 7.94 9.32 10.61
C GLY A 130 6.88 10.30 11.08
N SER A 131 6.04 10.77 10.16
CA SER A 131 4.95 11.69 10.48
C SER A 131 3.87 10.98 11.31
N ILE A 132 3.51 11.57 12.44
CA ILE A 132 2.49 11.01 13.35
C ILE A 132 1.10 11.59 13.07
N TYR A 133 1.00 12.88 12.66
CA TYR A 133 -0.25 13.59 12.35
C TYR A 133 -1.19 13.80 13.55
N ASP A 134 -0.69 13.75 14.77
CA ASP A 134 -1.47 13.90 16.01
C ASP A 134 -2.16 15.26 16.13
N ASP A 135 -1.56 16.31 15.58
CA ASP A 135 -2.09 17.69 15.58
C ASP A 135 -3.20 17.94 14.58
N ALA A 136 -3.40 17.05 13.61
CA ALA A 136 -4.43 17.24 12.60
C ALA A 136 -5.83 17.13 13.22
N ALA A 137 -6.67 18.16 13.03
CA ALA A 137 -8.01 18.23 13.63
C ALA A 137 -8.88 17.01 13.30
N LEU A 138 -8.80 16.50 12.07
CA LEU A 138 -9.54 15.31 11.64
C LEU A 138 -9.00 14.02 12.26
N VAL A 139 -7.70 13.93 12.52
CA VAL A 139 -7.12 12.79 13.26
C VAL A 139 -7.62 12.81 14.70
N ARG A 140 -7.58 13.96 15.36
CA ARG A 140 -8.15 14.12 16.71
C ARG A 140 -9.63 13.76 16.77
N LEU A 141 -10.42 14.19 15.78
CA LEU A 141 -11.82 13.82 15.68
C LEU A 141 -11.99 12.30 15.48
N GLY A 142 -11.25 11.72 14.54
CA GLY A 142 -11.28 10.28 14.28
C GLY A 142 -10.98 9.44 15.53
N ARG A 143 -9.99 9.86 16.31
CA ARG A 143 -9.62 9.20 17.59
C ARG A 143 -10.75 9.22 18.65
N ARG A 144 -11.60 10.24 18.65
CA ARG A 144 -12.73 10.37 19.58
C ARG A 144 -13.96 9.57 19.16
N LEU A 145 -14.00 9.07 17.93
CA LEU A 145 -15.14 8.31 17.46
C LEU A 145 -15.29 6.98 18.22
N PRO A 146 -16.51 6.51 18.44
CA PRO A 146 -16.76 5.17 18.97
C PRO A 146 -16.15 4.08 18.08
N ARG A 147 -15.65 3.00 18.69
CA ARG A 147 -15.02 1.86 17.97
C ARG A 147 -15.82 1.37 16.76
N PRO A 148 -17.15 1.16 16.82
CA PRO A 148 -17.93 0.72 15.67
C PRO A 148 -17.84 1.69 14.47
N ILE A 149 -17.85 3.00 14.75
CA ILE A 149 -17.73 4.04 13.70
C ILE A 149 -16.31 4.04 13.11
N LYS A 150 -15.29 3.97 13.95
CA LYS A 150 -13.88 3.83 13.48
C LYS A 150 -13.74 2.64 12.56
N ARG A 151 -14.24 1.48 12.98
CA ARG A 151 -14.20 0.24 12.21
C ARG A 151 -14.90 0.40 10.86
N TRP A 152 -16.10 1.01 10.85
CA TRP A 152 -16.80 1.29 9.61
C TRP A 152 -16.02 2.22 8.69
N LEU A 153 -15.40 3.27 9.23
CA LEU A 153 -14.52 4.16 8.46
C LEU A 153 -13.33 3.42 7.86
N LEU A 154 -12.73 2.50 8.60
CA LEU A 154 -11.55 1.75 8.14
C LEU A 154 -11.87 0.70 7.08
N THR A 155 -13.12 0.26 6.92
CA THR A 155 -13.50 -0.65 5.83
C THR A 155 -13.54 0.04 4.46
N GLY A 156 -13.44 1.34 4.41
CA GLY A 156 -13.55 2.10 3.16
C GLY A 156 -14.90 2.00 2.46
N ARG A 157 -15.91 1.33 3.04
CA ARG A 157 -17.23 1.14 2.42
C ARG A 157 -17.94 2.44 2.07
N TYR A 158 -17.77 3.47 2.91
CA TYR A 158 -18.35 4.79 2.65
C TYR A 158 -17.73 5.48 1.41
N LEU A 159 -16.49 5.14 1.06
CA LEU A 159 -15.80 5.66 -0.12
C LEU A 159 -16.40 5.08 -1.42
N ARG A 160 -17.08 3.93 -1.35
CA ARG A 160 -17.80 3.34 -2.49
C ARG A 160 -18.97 4.22 -2.97
N HIS A 161 -19.47 5.08 -2.11
CA HIS A 161 -20.42 6.11 -2.52
C HIS A 161 -19.67 7.27 -3.18
N ALA A 162 -19.02 6.97 -4.31
CA ALA A 162 -18.09 7.83 -5.07
C ALA A 162 -18.60 9.26 -5.30
N ARG A 163 -19.92 9.48 -5.36
CA ARG A 163 -20.49 10.82 -5.45
C ARG A 163 -20.23 11.66 -4.20
N MET A 164 -20.35 11.07 -3.01
CA MET A 164 -20.08 11.78 -1.76
C MET A 164 -18.59 12.06 -1.59
N THR A 165 -17.74 11.14 -1.99
CA THR A 165 -16.30 11.29 -1.86
C THR A 165 -15.74 12.28 -2.86
N ALA A 166 -16.21 12.26 -4.12
CA ALA A 166 -15.87 13.29 -5.10
C ALA A 166 -16.32 14.68 -4.65
N CYS A 167 -17.48 14.79 -4.00
CA CYS A 167 -17.93 16.06 -3.39
C CYS A 167 -17.06 16.46 -2.20
N ALA A 168 -16.65 15.53 -1.34
CA ALA A 168 -15.79 15.81 -0.20
C ALA A 168 -14.39 16.28 -0.65
N TYR A 169 -13.82 15.66 -1.67
CA TYR A 169 -12.56 16.10 -2.28
C TYR A 169 -12.71 17.45 -2.98
N ALA A 170 -13.80 17.64 -3.71
CA ALA A 170 -14.09 18.91 -4.38
C ALA A 170 -14.32 20.08 -3.41
N SER A 171 -14.71 19.82 -2.17
CA SER A 171 -14.88 20.82 -1.12
C SER A 171 -13.60 21.12 -0.34
N GLY A 172 -12.46 20.53 -0.71
CA GLY A 172 -11.16 20.78 -0.07
C GLY A 172 -11.03 20.15 1.33
N LEU A 173 -11.93 19.23 1.70
CA LEU A 173 -11.81 18.52 2.97
C LEU A 173 -10.59 17.59 2.93
N PRO A 174 -9.66 17.68 3.89
CA PRO A 174 -8.46 16.84 3.95
C PRO A 174 -8.81 15.41 4.42
N VAL A 175 -9.69 14.73 3.69
CA VAL A 175 -10.25 13.40 4.03
C VAL A 175 -9.15 12.36 4.19
N ARG A 176 -8.04 12.49 3.45
CA ARG A 176 -6.89 11.58 3.56
C ARG A 176 -6.31 11.52 4.98
N PHE A 177 -6.28 12.65 5.68
CA PHE A 177 -5.75 12.70 7.04
C PHE A 177 -6.74 12.17 8.08
N ALA A 178 -8.05 12.21 7.80
CA ALA A 178 -9.05 11.66 8.69
C ALA A 178 -8.81 10.16 8.97
N LEU A 179 -8.25 9.43 8.01
CA LEU A 179 -7.97 8.00 8.11
C LEU A 179 -6.56 7.67 8.64
N ALA A 180 -5.80 8.68 9.09
CA ALA A 180 -4.48 8.47 9.69
C ALA A 180 -4.54 8.22 11.21
N PHE A 181 -5.71 8.34 11.86
CA PHE A 181 -5.85 8.11 13.30
C PHE A 181 -5.38 6.72 13.77
N PRO A 182 -5.49 5.61 12.98
CA PRO A 182 -4.98 4.33 13.43
C PRO A 182 -3.46 4.31 13.65
N ARG A 183 -2.73 5.17 12.93
CA ARG A 183 -1.28 5.31 13.15
C ARG A 183 -0.99 5.84 14.54
N VAL A 184 -1.64 6.92 14.94
CA VAL A 184 -1.45 7.52 16.26
C VAL A 184 -1.84 6.52 17.35
N GLU A 185 -2.99 5.88 17.20
CA GLU A 185 -3.50 4.88 18.16
C GLU A 185 -2.55 3.68 18.30
N ALA A 186 -2.00 3.18 17.20
CA ALA A 186 -1.07 2.06 17.23
C ALA A 186 0.25 2.41 17.94
N LEU A 187 0.79 3.60 17.66
CA LEU A 187 2.02 4.07 18.29
C LEU A 187 1.85 4.29 19.80
N GLU A 188 0.81 5.01 20.20
CA GLU A 188 0.49 5.24 21.61
C GLU A 188 0.15 3.95 22.37
N ALA A 189 -0.53 3.02 21.72
CA ALA A 189 -0.84 1.72 22.32
C ALA A 189 0.44 0.94 22.60
N LEU A 190 1.38 0.93 21.67
CA LEU A 190 2.65 0.24 21.86
C LEU A 190 3.48 0.89 22.97
N GLU A 191 3.67 2.22 22.95
CA GLU A 191 4.42 2.92 24.00
C GLU A 191 3.83 2.65 25.38
N ARG A 192 2.52 2.80 25.53
CA ARG A 192 1.84 2.59 26.82
C ARG A 192 1.96 1.15 27.30
N GLN A 193 1.85 0.15 26.42
CA GLN A 193 1.89 -1.26 26.81
C GLN A 193 3.29 -1.76 27.07
N ALA A 194 4.31 -1.14 26.48
CA ALA A 194 5.72 -1.50 26.69
C ALA A 194 6.37 -0.73 27.86
N ALA A 195 5.73 0.33 28.37
CA ALA A 195 6.31 1.21 29.38
C ALA A 195 6.78 0.51 30.65
N ASP A 196 6.09 -0.57 31.05
CA ASP A 196 6.41 -1.35 32.25
C ASP A 196 7.21 -2.64 31.93
N GLN A 197 7.82 -2.74 30.75
CA GLN A 197 8.56 -3.91 30.28
C GLN A 197 10.03 -3.56 30.04
N ASP A 198 10.88 -3.80 31.02
CA ASP A 198 12.31 -3.41 31.02
C ASP A 198 13.11 -4.02 29.87
N ASP A 199 12.69 -5.16 29.35
CA ASP A 199 13.36 -5.90 28.28
C ASP A 199 12.81 -5.61 26.88
N PHE A 200 11.83 -4.71 26.76
CA PHE A 200 11.22 -4.31 25.49
C PHE A 200 11.56 -2.86 25.14
N ASP A 201 12.58 -2.65 24.32
CA ASP A 201 12.96 -1.31 23.84
C ASP A 201 11.98 -0.83 22.75
N VAL A 202 11.24 0.24 23.04
CA VAL A 202 10.32 0.88 22.09
C VAL A 202 10.79 2.30 21.77
N ARG A 203 11.00 2.59 20.50
CA ARG A 203 11.42 3.92 20.04
C ARG A 203 10.46 4.47 19.00
N ILE A 204 9.76 5.52 19.34
CA ILE A 204 8.85 6.24 18.46
C ILE A 204 9.35 7.67 18.29
N ILE A 205 9.72 8.01 17.03
CA ILE A 205 10.27 9.32 16.68
C ILE A 205 9.31 9.99 15.70
N GLY A 206 8.57 10.98 16.20
CA GLY A 206 7.74 11.87 15.38
C GLY A 206 8.62 12.80 14.55
N THR A 207 8.37 12.84 13.24
CA THR A 207 8.92 13.85 12.34
C THR A 207 7.80 14.77 11.88
N GLY A 208 8.05 16.05 11.72
CA GLY A 208 7.06 17.01 11.22
C GLY A 208 6.67 16.84 9.74
N GLY A 209 6.91 15.66 9.18
CA GLY A 209 6.70 15.33 7.78
C GLY A 209 8.01 14.99 7.08
N PHE A 210 7.99 15.05 5.77
CA PHE A 210 9.16 14.86 4.92
C PHE A 210 10.04 16.11 5.03
N THR A 211 11.08 16.06 5.85
CA THR A 211 11.86 17.27 6.17
C THR A 211 12.83 17.67 5.06
N GLY A 212 13.13 16.78 4.10
CA GLY A 212 14.13 17.03 3.05
C GLY A 212 15.56 17.24 3.59
N LEU A 213 15.77 17.14 4.90
CA LEU A 213 17.07 17.31 5.52
C LEU A 213 17.93 16.07 5.25
N PRO A 214 19.21 16.23 4.83
CA PRO A 214 20.10 15.09 4.58
C PRO A 214 20.24 14.14 5.76
N ASP A 215 20.33 14.68 6.97
CA ASP A 215 20.48 13.90 8.20
C ASP A 215 19.21 13.13 8.58
N ALA A 216 18.02 13.60 8.18
CA ALA A 216 16.77 12.94 8.50
C ALA A 216 16.68 11.56 7.85
N LYS A 217 17.17 11.42 6.61
CA LYS A 217 17.22 10.13 5.91
C LYS A 217 18.18 9.16 6.58
N ALA A 218 19.37 9.63 6.96
CA ALA A 218 20.35 8.80 7.64
C ALA A 218 19.80 8.29 8.99
N ARG A 219 19.23 9.19 9.79
CA ARG A 219 18.60 8.85 11.09
C ARG A 219 17.44 7.87 10.92
N TYR A 220 16.61 8.08 9.91
CA TYR A 220 15.50 7.16 9.59
C TYR A 220 16.01 5.74 9.33
N VAL A 221 17.07 5.61 8.53
CA VAL A 221 17.69 4.32 8.22
C VAL A 221 18.35 3.72 9.46
N ASP A 222 19.04 4.52 10.27
CA ASP A 222 19.68 4.04 11.50
C ASP A 222 18.65 3.48 12.49
N GLU A 223 17.52 4.16 12.69
CA GLU A 223 16.44 3.67 13.54
C GLU A 223 15.79 2.40 12.98
N MET A 224 15.64 2.31 11.66
CA MET A 224 15.12 1.11 11.03
C MET A 224 16.08 -0.07 11.20
N ILE A 225 17.36 0.11 10.94
CA ILE A 225 18.38 -0.93 11.09
C ILE A 225 18.52 -1.37 12.56
N ALA A 226 18.40 -0.43 13.50
CA ALA A 226 18.49 -0.74 14.92
C ALA A 226 17.27 -1.49 15.46
N SER A 227 16.13 -1.46 14.77
CA SER A 227 14.90 -2.13 15.18
C SER A 227 14.87 -3.58 14.74
N THR A 228 14.32 -4.48 15.55
CA THR A 228 13.96 -5.85 15.15
C THR A 228 12.60 -5.83 14.47
N TYR A 229 11.65 -5.15 15.08
CA TYR A 229 10.31 -4.93 14.56
C TYR A 229 10.15 -3.47 14.14
N VAL A 230 9.62 -3.25 12.95
CA VAL A 230 9.37 -1.91 12.42
C VAL A 230 7.86 -1.71 12.32
N LEU A 231 7.31 -0.76 13.08
CA LEU A 231 5.90 -0.46 12.99
C LEU A 231 5.57 0.17 11.65
N CYS A 232 4.62 -0.42 10.97
CA CYS A 232 4.15 -0.03 9.65
C CYS A 232 2.65 0.30 9.64
N PRO A 233 2.16 1.16 10.54
CA PRO A 233 0.76 1.58 10.50
C PRO A 233 0.52 2.36 9.22
N ARG A 234 -0.70 2.26 8.69
CA ARG A 234 -1.11 3.00 7.50
C ARG A 234 -0.87 4.50 7.62
N GLY A 235 -0.68 5.15 6.48
CA GLY A 235 -0.71 6.60 6.38
C GLY A 235 -2.09 7.13 5.99
N SER A 236 -2.09 8.04 5.03
CA SER A 236 -3.29 8.49 4.33
C SER A 236 -3.90 7.37 3.50
N GLU A 237 -3.08 6.53 2.90
CA GLU A 237 -3.49 5.35 2.13
C GLU A 237 -3.65 4.12 3.04
N ASN A 238 -4.38 3.09 2.56
CA ASN A 238 -4.60 1.85 3.33
C ASN A 238 -3.38 0.91 3.30
N PHE A 239 -2.19 1.47 3.31
CA PHE A 239 -0.92 0.75 3.32
C PHE A 239 0.20 1.67 3.82
N SER A 240 1.36 1.09 4.11
CA SER A 240 2.58 1.82 4.43
C SER A 240 3.76 1.31 3.60
N PHE A 241 4.38 2.16 2.81
CA PHE A 241 5.59 1.81 2.06
C PHE A 241 6.77 1.39 2.97
N ARG A 242 6.72 1.78 4.24
CA ARG A 242 7.69 1.35 5.26
C ARG A 242 7.80 -0.18 5.38
N VAL A 243 6.80 -0.92 4.96
CA VAL A 243 6.85 -2.39 4.92
C VAL A 243 7.97 -2.86 4.00
N TYR A 244 8.07 -2.30 2.80
CA TYR A 244 9.13 -2.65 1.84
C TYR A 244 10.49 -2.10 2.27
N GLU A 245 10.50 -0.95 2.93
CA GLU A 245 11.72 -0.40 3.52
C GLU A 245 12.25 -1.30 4.64
N ALA A 246 11.35 -1.82 5.49
CA ALA A 246 11.72 -2.80 6.51
C ALA A 246 12.32 -4.07 5.89
N PHE A 247 11.69 -4.61 4.84
CA PHE A 247 12.24 -5.76 4.11
C PHE A 247 13.61 -5.47 3.48
N LEU A 248 13.81 -4.25 2.95
CA LEU A 248 15.08 -3.82 2.36
C LEU A 248 16.25 -3.89 3.35
N TYR A 249 15.96 -3.69 4.63
CA TYR A 249 16.94 -3.82 5.72
C TYR A 249 16.85 -5.16 6.46
N GLY A 250 16.01 -6.08 6.00
CA GLY A 250 15.82 -7.38 6.61
C GLY A 250 15.20 -7.30 8.00
N ARG A 251 14.30 -6.35 8.24
CA ARG A 251 13.59 -6.16 9.51
C ARG A 251 12.17 -6.72 9.40
N VAL A 252 11.57 -7.00 10.55
CA VAL A 252 10.22 -7.56 10.63
C VAL A 252 9.20 -6.42 10.64
N PRO A 253 8.44 -6.18 9.57
CA PRO A 253 7.38 -5.17 9.61
C PRO A 253 6.23 -5.65 10.47
N VAL A 254 5.73 -4.75 11.33
CA VAL A 254 4.48 -4.92 12.08
C VAL A 254 3.39 -4.13 11.37
N ILE A 255 2.53 -4.84 10.70
CA ILE A 255 1.44 -4.27 9.89
C ILE A 255 0.19 -4.20 10.75
N ILE A 256 -0.40 -3.03 10.87
CA ILE A 256 -1.71 -2.86 11.48
C ILE A 256 -2.75 -2.99 10.37
N ASP A 257 -3.47 -4.10 10.37
CA ASP A 257 -4.48 -4.40 9.35
C ASP A 257 -5.74 -3.54 9.56
N THR A 258 -5.93 -2.61 8.66
CA THR A 258 -7.09 -1.71 8.57
C THR A 258 -7.97 -2.06 7.38
N ASP A 259 -8.29 -3.34 7.22
CA ASP A 259 -9.09 -3.88 6.10
C ASP A 259 -8.35 -3.76 4.75
N MET A 260 -7.03 -3.98 4.75
CA MET A 260 -6.21 -3.92 3.54
C MET A 260 -6.16 -5.27 2.82
N VAL A 261 -6.00 -5.22 1.50
CA VAL A 261 -5.61 -6.37 0.68
C VAL A 261 -4.10 -6.32 0.47
N LEU A 262 -3.43 -7.38 0.86
CA LEU A 262 -1.98 -7.51 0.67
C LEU A 262 -1.69 -8.27 -0.64
N PRO A 263 -0.63 -7.90 -1.38
CA PRO A 263 -0.20 -8.63 -2.58
C PRO A 263 0.02 -10.11 -2.31
N SER A 264 -0.61 -10.98 -3.10
CA SER A 264 -0.53 -12.44 -2.92
C SER A 264 0.85 -13.03 -3.26
N GLN A 265 1.69 -12.28 -3.95
CA GLN A 265 3.05 -12.66 -4.32
C GLN A 265 4.03 -12.69 -3.15
N ILE A 266 3.65 -12.12 -2.01
CA ILE A 266 4.53 -12.02 -0.83
C ILE A 266 4.07 -13.02 0.24
N PRO A 267 4.97 -13.84 0.80
CA PRO A 267 4.64 -14.77 1.89
C PRO A 267 4.55 -14.03 3.25
N TRP A 268 3.51 -13.22 3.40
CA TRP A 268 3.33 -12.30 4.52
C TRP A 268 3.45 -12.94 5.89
N ARG A 269 2.93 -14.17 6.05
CA ARG A 269 2.93 -14.90 7.33
C ARG A 269 4.34 -15.26 7.81
N ASP A 270 5.27 -15.40 6.86
CA ASP A 270 6.65 -15.76 7.15
C ASP A 270 7.53 -14.52 7.38
N LEU A 271 7.16 -13.38 6.78
CA LEU A 271 8.00 -12.20 6.74
C LEU A 271 7.53 -11.07 7.68
N ALA A 272 6.24 -10.99 7.98
CA ALA A 272 5.64 -9.87 8.70
C ALA A 272 4.80 -10.34 9.89
N LEU A 273 4.65 -9.47 10.89
CA LEU A 273 3.65 -9.62 11.93
C LEU A 273 2.42 -8.76 11.55
N ILE A 274 1.27 -9.39 11.37
CA ILE A 274 0.02 -8.69 11.00
C ILE A 274 -0.89 -8.68 12.21
N ILE A 275 -1.23 -7.50 12.68
CA ILE A 275 -2.08 -7.28 13.84
C ILE A 275 -3.36 -6.60 13.37
N PRO A 276 -4.54 -7.20 13.59
CA PRO A 276 -5.80 -6.53 13.29
C PRO A 276 -5.92 -5.21 14.07
N TYR A 277 -6.54 -4.21 13.47
CA TYR A 277 -6.77 -2.92 14.14
C TYR A 277 -7.49 -3.08 15.50
N ASP A 278 -8.45 -4.00 15.57
CA ASP A 278 -9.15 -4.31 16.84
C ASP A 278 -8.22 -4.96 17.89
N GLY A 279 -7.06 -5.46 17.50
CA GLY A 279 -6.05 -6.07 18.36
C GLY A 279 -5.02 -5.09 18.94
N LEU A 280 -5.17 -3.78 18.73
CA LEU A 280 -4.23 -2.78 19.22
C LEU A 280 -4.07 -2.76 20.75
N ASP A 281 -5.09 -3.19 21.48
CA ASP A 281 -5.03 -3.31 22.95
C ASP A 281 -4.01 -4.39 23.42
N GLY A 282 -3.51 -5.24 22.51
CA GLY A 282 -2.49 -6.26 22.76
C GLY A 282 -1.30 -6.16 21.81
N VAL A 283 -1.00 -4.99 21.24
CA VAL A 283 0.05 -4.86 20.22
C VAL A 283 1.43 -5.22 20.77
N ALA A 284 1.81 -4.77 21.96
CA ALA A 284 3.09 -5.11 22.59
C ALA A 284 3.18 -6.63 22.90
N GLN A 285 2.10 -7.21 23.41
CA GLN A 285 2.05 -8.65 23.67
C GLN A 285 2.19 -9.47 22.38
N SER A 286 1.52 -9.04 21.30
CA SER A 286 1.63 -9.72 20.00
C SER A 286 3.06 -9.72 19.45
N ILE A 287 3.79 -8.61 19.63
CA ILE A 287 5.20 -8.51 19.24
C ILE A 287 6.06 -9.42 20.14
N ARG A 288 5.83 -9.40 21.45
CA ARG A 288 6.54 -10.27 22.41
C ARG A 288 6.31 -11.75 22.10
N ASP A 289 5.07 -12.15 21.85
CA ASP A 289 4.71 -13.53 21.52
C ASP A 289 5.41 -14.02 20.24
N ASP A 290 5.50 -13.15 19.20
CA ASP A 290 6.25 -13.48 17.98
C ASP A 290 7.74 -13.60 18.28
N TYR A 291 8.28 -12.68 19.08
CA TYR A 291 9.68 -12.70 19.49
C TYR A 291 10.04 -13.97 20.28
N GLU A 292 9.24 -14.33 21.28
CA GLU A 292 9.50 -15.49 22.15
C GLU A 292 9.42 -16.82 21.38
N ARG A 293 8.45 -16.93 20.47
CA ARG A 293 8.28 -18.11 19.60
C ARG A 293 9.34 -18.22 18.51
N THR A 294 10.09 -17.15 18.23
CA THR A 294 11.08 -17.09 17.16
C THR A 294 12.48 -17.23 17.74
N ASP A 295 13.16 -18.32 17.45
CA ASP A 295 14.56 -18.53 17.82
C ASP A 295 15.54 -17.78 16.88
N ALA A 296 16.82 -17.80 17.20
CA ALA A 296 17.86 -17.13 16.42
C ALA A 296 17.88 -17.58 14.95
N ALA A 297 17.77 -18.89 14.72
CA ALA A 297 17.83 -19.45 13.37
C ALA A 297 16.66 -18.96 12.50
N ARG A 298 15.47 -18.89 13.09
CA ARG A 298 14.27 -18.37 12.43
C ARG A 298 14.37 -16.88 12.15
N PHE A 299 14.89 -16.06 13.06
CA PHE A 299 15.13 -14.64 12.81
C PHE A 299 16.11 -14.43 11.64
N ILE A 300 17.21 -15.17 11.62
CA ILE A 300 18.20 -15.12 10.54
C ILE A 300 17.58 -15.56 9.20
N ALA A 301 16.78 -16.63 9.21
CA ALA A 301 16.08 -17.10 8.02
C ALA A 301 15.05 -16.08 7.51
N ARG A 302 14.25 -15.47 8.41
CA ARG A 302 13.28 -14.43 8.10
C ARG A 302 13.96 -13.19 7.49
N GLN A 303 15.10 -12.77 8.07
CA GLN A 303 15.90 -11.68 7.52
C GLN A 303 16.37 -11.96 6.10
N ARG A 304 16.97 -13.16 5.88
CA ARG A 304 17.46 -13.56 4.57
C ARG A 304 16.33 -13.58 3.54
N ALA A 305 15.19 -14.19 3.89
CA ALA A 305 14.05 -14.26 3.00
C ALA A 305 13.48 -12.88 2.64
N ALA A 306 13.49 -11.92 3.57
CA ALA A 306 13.08 -10.53 3.28
C ALA A 306 14.06 -9.84 2.31
N LEU A 307 15.37 -10.04 2.49
CA LEU A 307 16.39 -9.47 1.61
C LEU A 307 16.33 -10.10 0.21
N ASP A 308 16.16 -11.42 0.12
CA ASP A 308 16.03 -12.15 -1.14
C ASP A 308 14.77 -11.70 -1.89
N LEU A 309 13.64 -11.53 -1.19
CA LEU A 309 12.42 -10.96 -1.76
C LEU A 309 12.67 -9.56 -2.36
N MET A 310 13.35 -8.68 -1.63
CA MET A 310 13.62 -7.34 -2.13
C MET A 310 14.58 -7.34 -3.33
N GLN A 311 15.53 -8.27 -3.36
CA GLN A 311 16.38 -8.47 -4.53
C GLN A 311 15.57 -8.95 -5.74
N GLU A 312 14.67 -9.92 -5.56
CA GLU A 312 13.77 -10.42 -6.61
C GLU A 312 12.86 -9.30 -7.14
N LEU A 313 12.21 -8.56 -6.24
CA LEU A 313 11.35 -7.44 -6.62
C LEU A 313 12.14 -6.35 -7.36
N GLY A 314 13.42 -6.15 -7.04
CA GLY A 314 14.32 -5.21 -7.69
C GLY A 314 14.64 -5.57 -9.15
N THR A 315 14.57 -6.84 -9.55
CA THR A 315 14.81 -7.28 -10.94
C THR A 315 13.72 -6.82 -11.91
N GLY A 316 12.51 -6.61 -11.43
CA GLY A 316 11.34 -6.27 -12.25
C GLY A 316 10.74 -7.43 -13.05
N TYR A 317 11.33 -8.63 -13.07
CA TYR A 317 10.78 -9.78 -13.80
C TYR A 317 9.43 -10.25 -13.24
N TRP A 318 9.25 -10.18 -11.93
CA TRP A 318 7.97 -10.47 -11.29
C TRP A 318 6.83 -9.60 -11.83
N LEU A 319 7.14 -8.37 -12.26
CA LEU A 319 6.16 -7.45 -12.83
C LEU A 319 5.72 -7.90 -14.21
N ASP A 320 6.64 -8.43 -15.03
CA ASP A 320 6.32 -9.01 -16.34
C ASP A 320 5.36 -10.20 -16.19
N GLU A 321 5.62 -11.07 -15.21
CA GLU A 321 4.77 -12.22 -14.93
C GLU A 321 3.38 -11.78 -14.45
N ALA A 322 3.32 -10.85 -13.48
CA ALA A 322 2.08 -10.34 -12.92
C ALA A 322 1.21 -9.65 -14.00
N LEU A 323 1.80 -8.73 -14.76
CA LEU A 323 1.09 -8.04 -15.85
C LEU A 323 0.72 -8.98 -16.97
N GLY A 324 1.59 -9.91 -17.34
CA GLY A 324 1.29 -10.96 -18.32
C GLY A 324 0.12 -11.84 -17.90
N GLY A 325 0.01 -12.19 -16.63
CA GLY A 325 -1.12 -12.89 -16.04
C GLY A 325 -2.43 -12.11 -16.19
N ILE A 326 -2.43 -10.83 -15.82
CA ILE A 326 -3.60 -9.94 -15.95
C ILE A 326 -4.04 -9.83 -17.41
N VAL A 327 -3.10 -9.64 -18.33
CA VAL A 327 -3.39 -9.53 -19.77
C VAL A 327 -4.01 -10.83 -20.31
N ARG A 328 -3.45 -11.99 -19.94
CA ARG A 328 -4.00 -13.30 -20.36
C ARG A 328 -5.42 -13.49 -19.82
N MET A 329 -5.65 -13.19 -18.54
CA MET A 329 -6.97 -13.28 -17.92
C MET A 329 -8.01 -12.42 -18.65
N ARG A 330 -7.66 -11.18 -18.99
CA ARG A 330 -8.55 -10.25 -19.70
C ARG A 330 -8.84 -10.72 -21.12
N ARG A 331 -7.87 -11.26 -21.84
CA ARG A 331 -8.07 -11.84 -23.18
C ARG A 331 -9.01 -13.05 -23.14
N ALA A 332 -8.82 -13.97 -22.19
CA ALA A 332 -9.68 -15.15 -22.03
C ALA A 332 -11.13 -14.78 -21.69
N ALA A 333 -11.33 -13.81 -20.78
CA ALA A 333 -12.67 -13.31 -20.44
C ALA A 333 -13.41 -12.73 -21.66
N ARG A 334 -12.68 -12.09 -22.57
CA ARG A 334 -13.21 -11.54 -23.81
C ARG A 334 -13.67 -12.62 -24.78
N GLU A 335 -12.86 -13.63 -25.02
CA GLU A 335 -13.19 -14.75 -25.92
C GLU A 335 -14.47 -15.45 -25.46
N THR A 336 -14.62 -15.64 -24.13
CA THR A 336 -15.84 -16.24 -23.56
C THR A 336 -17.07 -15.35 -23.79
N THR A 337 -16.93 -14.03 -23.62
CA THR A 337 -18.05 -13.08 -23.83
C THR A 337 -18.44 -13.01 -25.33
N SER A 338 -17.47 -13.03 -26.20
CA SER A 338 -17.70 -13.03 -27.67
C SER A 338 -18.39 -14.32 -28.14
N ALA A 339 -17.97 -15.48 -27.63
CA ALA A 339 -18.57 -16.77 -27.93
C ALA A 339 -20.04 -16.87 -27.45
N CYS A 340 -20.35 -16.24 -26.29
CA CYS A 340 -21.73 -16.20 -25.78
C CYS A 340 -22.66 -15.32 -26.62
N ARG A 341 -22.14 -14.24 -27.23
CA ARG A 341 -22.92 -13.35 -28.12
C ARG A 341 -23.17 -13.96 -29.48
N LEU A 342 -22.39 -14.93 -29.91
CA LEU A 342 -22.51 -15.60 -31.22
C LEU A 342 -23.41 -16.85 -31.21
N ARG A 343 -23.97 -17.22 -30.05
CA ARG A 343 -25.00 -18.28 -30.04
C ARG A 343 -26.33 -17.65 -30.47
N PRO A 344 -26.86 -17.97 -31.69
CA PRO A 344 -28.18 -17.53 -32.05
C PRO A 344 -29.17 -18.18 -31.08
N LEU A 345 -30.12 -17.39 -30.62
CA LEU A 345 -31.33 -17.90 -29.98
C LEU A 345 -32.00 -18.82 -31.00
N SER A 346 -31.81 -20.13 -30.87
CA SER A 346 -32.62 -21.11 -31.56
C SER A 346 -34.03 -20.97 -31.01
N ILE A 347 -34.89 -20.35 -31.82
CA ILE A 347 -36.33 -20.29 -31.63
C ILE A 347 -36.93 -21.67 -31.95
#